data_c25237d9ca33a220df0fb7ed1ffcc209
#
_entry.id   c25237d9ca33a220df0fb7ed1ffcc209
#
_cell.length_a   1.000
_cell.length_b   1.000
_cell.length_c   1.000
_cell.angle_alpha   90.00
_cell.angle_beta   90.00
_cell.angle_gamma   90.00
#
_symmetry.space_group_name_H-M   'P 1'
#
loop_
_entity.id
_entity.type
_entity.pdbx_description
1 polymer ?
#
loop_
_entity_poly.entity_id
_entity_poly.type
_entity_poly.pdbx_seq_one_letter_code
_entity_poly.pdbx_strand_id
1 'polypeptide(L)'
;SMFEFSPHDPETKGDDFRPRVHDSEGFAAVLDNGEWIWRPLSNPETLQISTFSTSVPQGFGLIQKTRDYEQYQDIEAAYEARPSVWVTPGEGWRAGELQLVEIPTPNEYHDNIISFWKLRDPLKAGEGMRFSYQMDWGLEPPVRPPLAEIHATRTGVAEGRDNRLFIIDFEVADINSADDLSAEVTTSSGEITRTVLTPDRRNGRLRLSFELDQPSGSDAELRA
;
A
#
# COMPACT_ATOMS: atom_id res chain seq x y z
N SER A 1 -11.70 1.30 -6.13
CA SER A 1 -11.54 0.10 -5.28
C SER A 1 -12.07 0.36 -3.89
N MET A 2 -12.48 -0.67 -3.23
CA MET A 2 -12.99 -0.65 -1.87
C MET A 2 -11.96 -1.26 -0.92
N PHE A 3 -11.82 -0.68 0.25
CA PHE A 3 -11.01 -1.21 1.33
C PHE A 3 -11.68 -0.93 2.68
N GLU A 4 -12.09 -1.97 3.36
CA GLU A 4 -12.65 -1.91 4.71
C GLU A 4 -12.05 -3.07 5.51
N PHE A 5 -11.64 -2.81 6.73
CA PHE A 5 -11.41 -3.86 7.72
C PHE A 5 -12.64 -3.99 8.60
N SER A 6 -13.22 -5.19 8.63
CA SER A 6 -14.09 -5.57 9.73
C SER A 6 -13.28 -5.40 11.02
N PRO A 7 -13.53 -4.61 11.80
CA PRO A 7 -14.07 -3.98 12.97
C PRO A 7 -13.72 -2.49 13.11
N HIS A 8 -13.70 -1.71 12.06
CA HIS A 8 -13.29 -0.28 12.17
C HIS A 8 -14.43 0.64 12.58
N ASP A 9 -15.68 0.26 12.40
CA ASP A 9 -16.79 1.00 12.98
C ASP A 9 -16.87 0.70 14.49
N PRO A 10 -16.64 1.70 15.36
CA PRO A 10 -16.76 1.51 16.81
C PRO A 10 -18.15 1.05 17.26
N GLU A 11 -19.20 1.34 16.47
CA GLU A 11 -20.59 0.98 16.79
C GLU A 11 -20.93 -0.46 16.36
N THR A 12 -20.30 -0.97 15.28
CA THR A 12 -20.51 -2.34 14.76
C THR A 12 -19.33 -3.27 15.03
N LYS A 13 -18.34 -2.79 15.75
CA LYS A 13 -17.11 -3.51 16.06
C LYS A 13 -17.38 -4.86 16.72
N GLY A 14 -17.19 -5.94 15.96
CA GLY A 14 -17.40 -7.31 16.41
C GLY A 14 -18.68 -7.97 15.90
N ASP A 15 -19.54 -7.26 15.16
CA ASP A 15 -20.75 -7.83 14.57
C ASP A 15 -20.50 -8.42 13.17
N ASP A 16 -19.43 -8.03 12.48
CA ASP A 16 -19.03 -8.64 11.23
C ASP A 16 -18.10 -9.84 11.49
N PHE A 17 -18.49 -11.01 10.98
CA PHE A 17 -17.73 -12.24 11.12
C PHE A 17 -16.53 -12.33 10.16
N ARG A 18 -16.53 -11.52 9.10
CA ARG A 18 -15.51 -11.53 8.06
C ARG A 18 -14.20 -10.93 8.58
N PRO A 19 -13.05 -11.61 8.43
CA PRO A 19 -11.77 -11.06 8.86
C PRO A 19 -11.34 -9.82 8.09
N ARG A 20 -11.69 -9.74 6.79
CA ARG A 20 -11.33 -8.65 5.88
C ARG A 20 -12.41 -8.43 4.83
N VAL A 21 -12.54 -7.18 4.42
CA VAL A 21 -13.44 -6.75 3.34
C VAL A 21 -12.68 -5.74 2.48
N HIS A 22 -12.13 -6.18 1.34
CA HIS A 22 -11.44 -5.29 0.40
C HIS A 22 -11.21 -5.91 -0.98
N ASP A 23 -11.24 -5.07 -2.02
CA ASP A 23 -10.92 -5.40 -3.41
C ASP A 23 -9.43 -5.31 -3.72
N SER A 24 -8.68 -4.55 -2.93
CA SER A 24 -7.25 -4.34 -3.11
C SER A 24 -6.61 -4.11 -1.75
N GLU A 25 -5.43 -4.67 -1.56
CA GLU A 25 -4.65 -4.62 -0.32
C GLU A 25 -3.65 -3.47 -0.29
N GLY A 26 -3.17 -3.08 -1.47
CA GLY A 26 -2.16 -2.06 -1.59
C GLY A 26 -2.17 -1.33 -2.92
N PHE A 27 -1.65 -0.12 -2.88
CA PHE A 27 -1.21 0.63 -4.05
C PHE A 27 0.25 0.30 -4.32
N ALA A 28 0.56 -0.08 -5.56
CA ALA A 28 1.93 -0.32 -6.01
C ALA A 28 2.28 0.61 -7.15
N ALA A 29 3.54 1.06 -7.21
CA ALA A 29 4.05 1.85 -8.32
C ALA A 29 5.53 1.60 -8.57
N VAL A 30 5.95 1.80 -9.82
CA VAL A 30 7.35 1.91 -10.22
C VAL A 30 7.55 3.30 -10.79
N LEU A 31 8.35 4.11 -10.11
CA LEU A 31 8.61 5.48 -10.52
C LEU A 31 9.59 5.53 -11.71
N ASP A 32 9.76 6.71 -12.29
CA ASP A 32 10.65 6.94 -13.43
C ASP A 32 12.14 6.60 -13.15
N ASN A 33 12.57 6.77 -11.89
CA ASN A 33 13.90 6.41 -11.41
C ASN A 33 14.11 4.92 -11.09
N GLY A 34 13.06 4.09 -11.27
CA GLY A 34 13.07 2.66 -10.96
C GLY A 34 12.76 2.33 -9.49
N GLU A 35 12.41 3.31 -8.68
CA GLU A 35 12.00 3.08 -7.31
C GLU A 35 10.66 2.34 -7.27
N TRP A 36 10.58 1.27 -6.46
CA TRP A 36 9.37 0.53 -6.16
C TRP A 36 8.69 1.08 -4.92
N ILE A 37 7.39 1.31 -5.05
CA ILE A 37 6.53 1.74 -3.95
C ILE A 37 5.50 0.64 -3.69
N TRP A 38 5.34 0.29 -2.43
CA TRP A 38 4.18 -0.43 -1.90
C TRP A 38 3.56 0.37 -0.77
N ARG A 39 2.34 0.81 -0.94
CA ARG A 39 1.56 1.54 0.06
C ARG A 39 0.36 0.69 0.45
N PRO A 40 0.37 0.07 1.65
CA PRO A 40 -0.82 -0.61 2.17
C PRO A 40 -1.99 0.35 2.21
N LEU A 41 -3.15 -0.11 1.78
CA LEU A 41 -4.38 0.67 1.85
C LEU A 41 -4.96 0.65 3.26
N SER A 42 -5.75 1.65 3.56
CA SER A 42 -6.46 1.78 4.83
C SER A 42 -7.86 2.34 4.63
N ASN A 43 -8.73 2.11 5.61
CA ASN A 43 -9.97 2.88 5.79
C ASN A 43 -9.70 3.89 6.91
N PRO A 44 -9.32 5.14 6.58
CA PRO A 44 -8.90 6.13 7.57
C PRO A 44 -10.10 6.77 8.28
N GLU A 45 -9.88 7.37 9.43
CA GLU A 45 -10.92 8.17 10.13
C GLU A 45 -11.24 9.48 9.41
N THR A 46 -10.27 10.03 8.66
CA THR A 46 -10.41 11.25 7.88
C THR A 46 -9.83 11.04 6.49
N LEU A 47 -10.34 11.81 5.50
CA LEU A 47 -9.82 11.79 4.14
C LEU A 47 -8.30 11.89 4.11
N GLN A 48 -7.64 10.93 3.46
CA GLN A 48 -6.20 10.95 3.23
C GLN A 48 -5.88 11.01 1.74
N ILE A 49 -4.86 11.80 1.41
CA ILE A 49 -4.34 11.94 0.04
C ILE A 49 -2.82 11.78 0.09
N SER A 50 -2.33 10.70 -0.49
CA SER A 50 -0.89 10.47 -0.67
C SER A 50 -0.47 10.83 -2.08
N THR A 51 0.67 11.51 -2.22
CA THR A 51 1.17 12.02 -3.51
C THR A 51 2.58 11.51 -3.77
N PHE A 52 2.80 10.89 -4.93
CA PHE A 52 4.10 10.39 -5.38
C PHE A 52 4.50 11.11 -6.65
N SER A 53 5.45 12.04 -6.53
CA SER A 53 5.92 12.86 -7.66
C SER A 53 6.89 12.09 -8.53
N THR A 54 6.66 12.10 -9.83
CA THR A 54 7.53 11.44 -10.83
C THR A 54 7.37 12.13 -12.19
N SER A 55 8.32 11.95 -13.11
CA SER A 55 8.16 12.49 -14.47
C SER A 55 7.06 11.75 -15.23
N VAL A 56 7.20 10.44 -15.38
CA VAL A 56 6.17 9.49 -15.85
C VAL A 56 6.48 8.17 -15.17
N PRO A 57 5.54 7.53 -14.46
CA PRO A 57 5.81 6.25 -13.82
C PRO A 57 6.03 5.16 -14.88
N GLN A 58 6.82 4.15 -14.55
CA GLN A 58 6.93 2.94 -15.38
C GLN A 58 5.65 2.10 -15.29
N GLY A 59 4.93 2.19 -14.17
CA GLY A 59 3.64 1.58 -13.98
C GLY A 59 3.10 1.81 -12.56
N PHE A 60 1.79 1.59 -12.38
CA PHE A 60 1.15 1.67 -11.07
C PHE A 60 -0.17 0.91 -11.06
N GLY A 61 -0.64 0.58 -9.88
CA GLY A 61 -1.90 -0.15 -9.78
C GLY A 61 -2.42 -0.37 -8.36
N LEU A 62 -3.59 -0.96 -8.29
CA LEU A 62 -4.22 -1.44 -7.07
C LEU A 62 -4.15 -2.97 -7.05
N ILE A 63 -3.52 -3.51 -6.03
CA ILE A 63 -3.11 -4.91 -5.99
C ILE A 63 -3.81 -5.62 -4.84
N GLN A 64 -4.45 -6.75 -5.17
CA GLN A 64 -4.96 -7.72 -4.22
C GLN A 64 -3.96 -8.87 -4.12
N LYS A 65 -3.35 -9.06 -2.96
CA LYS A 65 -2.31 -10.08 -2.74
C LYS A 65 -2.85 -11.33 -2.08
N THR A 66 -3.65 -11.15 -1.03
CA THR A 66 -4.22 -12.25 -0.27
C THR A 66 -5.29 -12.95 -1.09
N ARG A 67 -5.10 -14.27 -1.32
CA ARG A 67 -5.96 -15.12 -2.16
C ARG A 67 -6.54 -16.31 -1.41
N ASP A 68 -6.42 -16.32 -0.10
CA ASP A 68 -6.97 -17.37 0.75
C ASP A 68 -8.39 -16.97 1.19
N TYR A 69 -9.38 -17.82 0.86
CA TYR A 69 -10.77 -17.65 1.24
C TYR A 69 -10.94 -17.42 2.76
N GLU A 70 -10.17 -18.13 3.60
CA GLU A 70 -10.26 -18.02 5.05
C GLU A 70 -9.90 -16.62 5.59
N GLN A 71 -9.26 -15.79 4.76
CA GLN A 71 -8.96 -14.40 5.11
C GLN A 71 -10.15 -13.45 4.87
N TYR A 72 -11.19 -13.89 4.16
CA TYR A 72 -12.36 -13.08 3.82
C TYR A 72 -13.66 -13.70 4.30
N GLN A 73 -13.85 -15.00 4.07
CA GLN A 73 -15.02 -15.79 4.44
C GLN A 73 -16.34 -15.26 3.83
N ASP A 74 -16.27 -14.62 2.68
CA ASP A 74 -17.40 -14.04 1.95
C ASP A 74 -17.64 -14.77 0.63
N ILE A 75 -18.64 -15.63 0.60
CA ILE A 75 -18.94 -16.44 -0.61
C ILE A 75 -19.54 -15.57 -1.72
N GLU A 76 -20.30 -14.55 -1.38
CA GLU A 76 -21.01 -13.72 -2.36
C GLU A 76 -20.09 -12.71 -3.01
N ALA A 77 -19.28 -11.99 -2.21
CA ALA A 77 -18.36 -10.99 -2.72
C ALA A 77 -17.10 -11.59 -3.35
N ALA A 78 -16.67 -12.79 -2.89
CA ALA A 78 -15.50 -13.52 -3.37
C ALA A 78 -14.26 -12.64 -3.52
N TYR A 79 -13.91 -11.92 -2.44
CA TYR A 79 -12.81 -10.93 -2.44
C TYR A 79 -11.46 -11.54 -2.82
N GLU A 80 -11.20 -12.79 -2.46
CA GLU A 80 -10.00 -13.53 -2.83
C GLU A 80 -9.81 -13.69 -4.34
N ALA A 81 -10.93 -13.67 -5.10
CA ALA A 81 -10.95 -13.82 -6.54
C ALA A 81 -10.93 -12.48 -7.30
N ARG A 82 -11.04 -11.34 -6.60
CA ARG A 82 -11.05 -10.01 -7.21
C ARG A 82 -9.71 -9.70 -7.87
N PRO A 83 -9.69 -9.24 -9.15
CA PRO A 83 -8.44 -9.02 -9.85
C PRO A 83 -7.69 -7.79 -9.34
N SER A 84 -6.37 -7.85 -9.38
CA SER A 84 -5.51 -6.67 -9.37
C SER A 84 -5.62 -5.93 -10.69
N VAL A 85 -5.35 -4.62 -10.69
CA VAL A 85 -5.21 -3.81 -11.89
C VAL A 85 -3.84 -3.15 -11.91
N TRP A 86 -3.17 -3.19 -13.06
CA TRP A 86 -1.92 -2.50 -13.32
C TRP A 86 -2.03 -1.63 -14.57
N VAL A 87 -1.57 -0.39 -14.47
CA VAL A 87 -1.55 0.58 -15.58
C VAL A 87 -0.10 0.81 -15.97
N THR A 88 0.21 0.55 -17.25
CA THR A 88 1.50 0.86 -17.85
C THR A 88 1.32 2.06 -18.78
N PRO A 89 1.94 3.22 -18.49
CA PRO A 89 1.93 4.36 -19.38
C PRO A 89 2.55 4.07 -20.75
N GLY A 90 1.91 4.53 -21.80
CA GLY A 90 2.41 4.51 -23.17
C GLY A 90 2.85 5.89 -23.63
N GLU A 91 2.58 6.22 -24.89
CA GLU A 91 2.97 7.49 -25.48
C GLU A 91 2.09 8.65 -24.96
N GLY A 92 2.67 9.86 -24.94
CA GLY A 92 1.97 11.12 -24.73
C GLY A 92 1.74 11.51 -23.27
N TRP A 93 2.22 10.73 -22.31
CA TRP A 93 2.20 11.13 -20.91
C TRP A 93 3.13 12.32 -20.67
N ARG A 94 2.71 13.23 -19.78
CA ARG A 94 3.51 14.39 -19.35
C ARG A 94 3.77 14.30 -17.86
N ALA A 95 4.79 15.00 -17.38
CA ALA A 95 5.17 15.04 -15.98
C ALA A 95 3.99 15.35 -15.04
N GLY A 96 3.96 14.68 -13.90
CA GLY A 96 2.85 14.80 -12.96
C GLY A 96 3.15 14.12 -11.63
N GLU A 97 2.10 13.63 -11.02
CA GLU A 97 2.14 12.91 -9.76
C GLU A 97 1.07 11.83 -9.73
N LEU A 98 1.39 10.69 -9.13
CA LEU A 98 0.41 9.70 -8.75
C LEU A 98 -0.27 10.16 -7.46
N GLN A 99 -1.59 10.18 -7.45
CA GLN A 99 -2.35 10.41 -6.24
C GLN A 99 -3.11 9.16 -5.83
N LEU A 100 -3.04 8.85 -4.54
CA LEU A 100 -3.84 7.85 -3.87
C LEU A 100 -4.75 8.58 -2.89
N VAL A 101 -6.05 8.40 -3.04
CA VAL A 101 -7.09 8.98 -2.18
C VAL A 101 -7.77 7.85 -1.43
N GLU A 102 -7.75 7.94 -0.10
CA GLU A 102 -8.40 7.02 0.82
C GLU A 102 -9.50 7.77 1.55
N ILE A 103 -10.75 7.41 1.29
CA ILE A 103 -11.95 8.08 1.79
C ILE A 103 -12.52 7.26 2.95
N PRO A 104 -12.83 7.84 4.11
CA PRO A 104 -13.51 7.12 5.18
C PRO A 104 -14.83 6.51 4.71
N THR A 105 -15.06 5.23 5.00
CA THR A 105 -16.36 4.61 4.74
C THR A 105 -16.78 3.75 5.92
N PRO A 106 -18.08 3.79 6.30
CA PRO A 106 -18.62 2.94 7.37
C PRO A 106 -18.98 1.53 6.90
N ASN A 107 -18.96 1.27 5.57
CA ASN A 107 -19.41 0.00 5.00
C ASN A 107 -18.82 -0.25 3.61
N GLU A 108 -18.96 -1.47 3.12
CA GLU A 108 -18.46 -1.98 1.83
C GLU A 108 -19.20 -1.47 0.59
N TYR A 109 -20.26 -0.72 0.72
CA TYR A 109 -21.10 -0.29 -0.43
C TYR A 109 -20.49 0.88 -1.20
N HIS A 110 -19.43 1.48 -0.71
CA HIS A 110 -18.81 2.65 -1.31
C HIS A 110 -17.38 2.37 -1.74
N ASP A 111 -17.10 2.62 -3.02
CA ASP A 111 -15.72 2.69 -3.49
C ASP A 111 -15.01 3.85 -2.79
N ASN A 112 -14.08 3.53 -1.91
CA ASN A 112 -13.41 4.51 -1.07
C ASN A 112 -11.92 4.69 -1.39
N ILE A 113 -11.39 3.92 -2.35
CA ILE A 113 -10.00 4.01 -2.78
C ILE A 113 -9.93 4.41 -4.24
N ILE A 114 -9.21 5.50 -4.51
CA ILE A 114 -9.03 6.05 -5.84
C ILE A 114 -7.55 6.30 -6.07
N SER A 115 -7.02 5.85 -7.21
CA SER A 115 -5.68 6.22 -7.66
C SER A 115 -5.74 6.77 -9.08
N PHE A 116 -5.03 7.87 -9.32
CA PHE A 116 -5.00 8.52 -10.62
C PHE A 116 -3.71 9.31 -10.87
N TRP A 117 -3.47 9.58 -12.15
CA TRP A 117 -2.41 10.47 -12.59
C TRP A 117 -2.91 11.92 -12.66
N LYS A 118 -2.23 12.82 -11.97
CA LYS A 118 -2.48 14.25 -11.99
C LYS A 118 -1.33 14.96 -12.70
N LEU A 119 -1.65 15.68 -13.77
CA LEU A 119 -0.66 16.48 -14.48
C LEU A 119 -0.09 17.59 -13.59
N ARG A 120 1.24 17.77 -13.67
CA ARG A 120 1.92 18.91 -12.99
C ARG A 120 1.42 20.23 -13.53
N ASP A 121 1.34 20.34 -14.86
CA ASP A 121 0.85 21.52 -15.54
C ASP A 121 -0.56 21.24 -16.10
N PRO A 122 -1.62 21.86 -15.56
CA PRO A 122 -2.99 21.66 -16.03
C PRO A 122 -3.14 22.07 -17.51
N LEU A 123 -4.05 21.39 -18.20
CA LEU A 123 -4.43 21.78 -19.56
C LEU A 123 -5.10 23.17 -19.55
N LYS A 124 -4.70 24.01 -20.48
CA LYS A 124 -5.33 25.31 -20.70
C LYS A 124 -6.60 25.18 -21.54
N ALA A 125 -7.49 26.12 -21.43
CA ALA A 125 -8.70 26.16 -22.27
C ALA A 125 -8.34 26.11 -23.76
N GLY A 126 -8.95 25.17 -24.50
CA GLY A 126 -8.66 24.90 -25.91
C GLY A 126 -7.45 24.02 -26.19
N GLU A 127 -6.68 23.63 -25.17
CA GLU A 127 -5.58 22.68 -25.31
C GLU A 127 -6.13 21.23 -25.28
N GLY A 128 -5.61 20.38 -26.17
CA GLY A 128 -5.90 18.94 -26.20
C GLY A 128 -4.67 18.12 -25.79
N MET A 129 -4.91 16.97 -25.18
CA MET A 129 -3.86 15.98 -24.88
C MET A 129 -4.29 14.62 -25.44
N ARG A 130 -3.36 13.92 -26.07
CA ARG A 130 -3.52 12.52 -26.46
C ARG A 130 -2.47 11.71 -25.71
N PHE A 131 -2.89 10.62 -25.08
CA PHE A 131 -2.03 9.69 -24.40
C PHE A 131 -2.56 8.27 -24.56
N SER A 132 -1.70 7.28 -24.38
CA SER A 132 -2.04 5.87 -24.39
C SER A 132 -1.57 5.20 -23.11
N TYR A 133 -2.18 4.09 -22.77
CA TYR A 133 -1.78 3.22 -21.68
C TYR A 133 -2.28 1.81 -21.93
N GLN A 134 -1.66 0.85 -21.26
CA GLN A 134 -2.14 -0.52 -21.16
C GLN A 134 -2.68 -0.76 -19.76
N MET A 135 -3.78 -1.50 -19.65
CA MET A 135 -4.30 -2.00 -18.38
C MET A 135 -4.25 -3.52 -18.38
N ASP A 136 -3.59 -4.07 -17.38
CA ASP A 136 -3.52 -5.51 -17.14
C ASP A 136 -4.36 -5.85 -15.91
N TRP A 137 -5.36 -6.73 -16.11
CA TRP A 137 -6.22 -7.25 -15.06
C TRP A 137 -5.90 -8.71 -14.82
N GLY A 138 -5.59 -9.07 -13.57
CA GLY A 138 -5.22 -10.46 -13.25
C GLY A 138 -5.09 -10.69 -11.75
N LEU A 139 -4.89 -11.95 -11.39
CA LEU A 139 -4.66 -12.34 -9.99
C LEU A 139 -3.27 -11.93 -9.52
N GLU A 140 -2.32 -11.83 -10.43
CA GLU A 140 -0.95 -11.43 -10.16
C GLU A 140 -0.63 -10.14 -10.91
N PRO A 141 0.16 -9.22 -10.34
CA PRO A 141 0.66 -8.07 -11.08
C PRO A 141 1.64 -8.53 -12.16
N PRO A 142 1.69 -7.83 -13.33
CA PRO A 142 2.58 -8.20 -14.44
C PRO A 142 4.06 -7.97 -14.14
N VAL A 143 4.37 -7.26 -13.06
CA VAL A 143 5.72 -6.88 -12.63
C VAL A 143 5.89 -7.14 -11.14
N ARG A 144 7.09 -7.47 -10.71
CA ARG A 144 7.45 -7.72 -9.32
C ARG A 144 8.71 -6.96 -8.92
N PRO A 145 8.85 -6.53 -7.65
CA PRO A 145 10.07 -5.91 -7.18
C PRO A 145 11.26 -6.88 -7.28
N PRO A 146 12.45 -6.39 -7.66
CA PRO A 146 13.60 -7.25 -7.96
C PRO A 146 14.28 -7.84 -6.72
N LEU A 147 14.13 -7.23 -5.54
CA LEU A 147 14.86 -7.63 -4.32
C LEU A 147 14.00 -8.41 -3.33
N ALA A 148 12.89 -7.82 -2.93
CA ALA A 148 12.01 -8.39 -1.92
C ALA A 148 10.58 -7.91 -2.14
N GLU A 149 9.63 -8.73 -1.80
CA GLU A 149 8.22 -8.39 -1.86
C GLU A 149 7.66 -8.28 -0.44
N ILE A 150 6.92 -7.21 -0.14
CA ILE A 150 6.27 -7.07 1.15
C ILE A 150 5.17 -8.14 1.26
N HIS A 151 5.31 -9.02 2.24
CA HIS A 151 4.31 -10.03 2.55
C HIS A 151 3.18 -9.47 3.40
N ALA A 152 3.53 -8.72 4.45
CA ALA A 152 2.55 -8.13 5.36
C ALA A 152 3.12 -6.90 6.07
N THR A 153 2.25 -5.93 6.33
CA THR A 153 2.53 -4.78 7.21
C THR A 153 1.56 -4.82 8.39
N ARG A 154 2.08 -4.61 9.60
CA ARG A 154 1.28 -4.55 10.83
C ARG A 154 1.71 -3.36 11.66
N THR A 155 0.75 -2.79 12.38
CA THR A 155 1.01 -1.70 13.32
C THR A 155 0.43 -2.04 14.68
N GLY A 156 1.05 -1.49 15.72
CA GLY A 156 0.62 -1.67 17.09
C GLY A 156 1.18 -0.61 18.00
N VAL A 157 1.01 -0.78 19.30
CA VAL A 157 1.64 0.05 20.33
C VAL A 157 2.82 -0.74 20.89
N ALA A 158 3.96 -0.09 21.06
CA ALA A 158 5.13 -0.71 21.65
C ALA A 158 4.91 -0.99 23.15
N GLU A 159 5.32 -2.18 23.61
CA GLU A 159 5.12 -2.58 25.00
C GLU A 159 5.81 -1.64 25.98
N GLY A 160 5.03 -1.14 26.94
CA GLY A 160 5.51 -0.24 28.00
C GLY A 160 5.86 1.18 27.53
N ARG A 161 5.42 1.58 26.34
CA ARG A 161 5.64 2.90 25.73
C ARG A 161 4.45 3.31 24.90
N ASP A 162 4.33 4.61 24.63
CA ASP A 162 3.28 5.15 23.74
C ASP A 162 3.72 5.18 22.27
N ASN A 163 4.93 4.70 21.95
CA ASN A 163 5.44 4.65 20.60
C ASN A 163 4.61 3.73 19.70
N ARG A 164 4.44 4.13 18.46
CA ARG A 164 3.82 3.29 17.45
C ARG A 164 4.84 2.28 16.91
N LEU A 165 4.53 1.00 17.05
CA LEU A 165 5.34 -0.10 16.51
C LEU A 165 4.89 -0.45 15.10
N PHE A 166 5.85 -0.59 14.18
CA PHE A 166 5.65 -1.08 12.82
C PHE A 166 6.40 -2.39 12.61
N ILE A 167 5.74 -3.33 11.95
CA ILE A 167 6.29 -4.63 11.57
C ILE A 167 6.04 -4.83 10.09
N ILE A 168 7.10 -5.01 9.31
CA ILE A 168 7.03 -5.31 7.87
C ILE A 168 7.73 -6.64 7.63
N ASP A 169 7.00 -7.61 7.10
CA ASP A 169 7.53 -8.89 6.68
C ASP A 169 7.74 -8.90 5.17
N PHE A 170 8.95 -9.27 4.74
CA PHE A 170 9.33 -9.38 3.34
C PHE A 170 9.53 -10.84 2.94
N GLU A 171 9.06 -11.21 1.76
CA GLU A 171 9.48 -12.40 1.05
C GLU A 171 10.77 -12.09 0.30
N VAL A 172 11.81 -12.87 0.57
CA VAL A 172 13.12 -12.71 -0.05
C VAL A 172 13.48 -13.96 -0.84
N ALA A 173 14.21 -13.80 -1.92
CA ALA A 173 14.59 -14.93 -2.78
C ALA A 173 15.49 -15.95 -2.06
N ASP A 174 16.40 -15.47 -1.20
CA ASP A 174 17.27 -16.32 -0.37
C ASP A 174 17.46 -15.70 1.02
N ILE A 175 16.85 -16.34 2.02
CA ILE A 175 16.95 -15.90 3.42
C ILE A 175 18.36 -16.09 4.00
N ASN A 176 19.21 -16.91 3.40
CA ASN A 176 20.57 -17.10 3.87
C ASN A 176 21.49 -15.91 3.52
N SER A 177 21.09 -15.12 2.54
CA SER A 177 21.77 -13.86 2.16
C SER A 177 21.22 -12.65 2.95
N ALA A 178 20.32 -12.86 3.91
CA ALA A 178 19.69 -11.77 4.68
C ALA A 178 20.68 -11.00 5.57
N ASP A 179 21.79 -11.61 5.96
CA ASP A 179 22.82 -10.96 6.78
C ASP A 179 23.55 -9.81 6.02
N ASP A 180 23.49 -9.81 4.69
CA ASP A 180 24.04 -8.75 3.82
C ASP A 180 23.04 -7.62 3.52
N LEU A 181 21.80 -7.74 3.98
CA LEU A 181 20.75 -6.76 3.76
C LEU A 181 20.71 -5.71 4.87
N SER A 182 20.39 -4.50 4.49
CA SER A 182 20.15 -3.38 5.41
C SER A 182 18.79 -2.76 5.13
N ALA A 183 18.22 -2.15 6.18
CA ALA A 183 16.99 -1.38 6.07
C ALA A 183 17.23 0.06 6.48
N GLU A 184 16.66 0.98 5.73
CA GLU A 184 16.60 2.39 6.04
C GLU A 184 15.15 2.78 6.27
N VAL A 185 14.88 3.50 7.36
CA VAL A 185 13.55 4.00 7.69
C VAL A 185 13.63 5.50 7.90
N THR A 186 12.77 6.24 7.21
CA THR A 186 12.67 7.70 7.35
C THR A 186 11.26 8.12 7.74
N THR A 187 11.15 9.28 8.37
CA THR A 187 9.87 9.89 8.77
C THR A 187 9.87 11.38 8.48
N SER A 188 8.70 11.94 8.12
CA SER A 188 8.50 13.39 7.98
C SER A 188 8.27 14.10 9.32
N SER A 189 7.91 13.36 10.38
CA SER A 189 7.63 13.89 11.72
C SER A 189 7.91 12.85 12.79
N GLY A 190 8.34 13.26 13.96
CA GLY A 190 8.74 12.36 15.04
C GLY A 190 10.14 11.78 14.87
N GLU A 191 10.45 10.75 15.62
CA GLU A 191 11.75 10.07 15.63
C GLU A 191 11.59 8.56 15.44
N ILE A 192 12.38 7.99 14.52
CA ILE A 192 12.46 6.53 14.32
C ILE A 192 13.45 5.97 15.33
N THR A 193 12.98 5.00 16.08
CA THR A 193 13.78 4.29 17.07
C THR A 193 13.68 2.79 16.90
N ARG A 194 14.67 2.06 17.43
CA ARG A 194 14.67 0.58 17.50
C ARG A 194 14.44 -0.11 16.16
N THR A 195 15.08 0.38 15.11
CA THR A 195 15.06 -0.30 13.81
C THR A 195 15.85 -1.60 13.90
N VAL A 196 15.18 -2.72 13.65
CA VAL A 196 15.77 -4.07 13.69
C VAL A 196 15.32 -4.86 12.47
N LEU A 197 16.28 -5.47 11.79
CA LEU A 197 16.05 -6.38 10.67
C LEU A 197 16.38 -7.81 11.16
N THR A 198 15.39 -8.70 11.12
CA THR A 198 15.50 -10.06 11.68
C THR A 198 15.11 -11.10 10.64
N PRO A 199 16.00 -12.03 10.28
CA PRO A 199 15.64 -13.15 9.41
C PRO A 199 14.78 -14.19 10.17
N ASP A 200 13.58 -14.47 9.66
CA ASP A 200 12.76 -15.60 10.09
C ASP A 200 13.03 -16.81 9.18
N ARG A 201 14.05 -17.58 9.53
CA ARG A 201 14.47 -18.77 8.77
C ARG A 201 13.42 -19.88 8.75
N ARG A 202 12.42 -19.86 9.63
CA ARG A 202 11.34 -20.87 9.64
C ARG A 202 10.38 -20.68 8.46
N ASN A 203 10.12 -19.41 8.10
CA ASN A 203 9.17 -19.06 7.05
C ASN A 203 9.86 -18.49 5.80
N GLY A 204 11.20 -18.41 5.78
CA GLY A 204 11.94 -17.82 4.66
C GLY A 204 11.71 -16.32 4.47
N ARG A 205 11.40 -15.60 5.56
CA ARG A 205 11.04 -14.17 5.52
C ARG A 205 12.03 -13.31 6.28
N LEU A 206 12.09 -12.06 5.87
CA LEU A 206 12.86 -11.03 6.55
C LEU A 206 11.90 -10.05 7.23
N ARG A 207 12.04 -9.84 8.54
CA ARG A 207 11.22 -8.91 9.31
C ARG A 207 11.96 -7.64 9.62
N LEU A 208 11.42 -6.53 9.20
CA LEU A 208 11.78 -5.19 9.66
C LEU A 208 10.81 -4.77 10.77
N SER A 209 11.36 -4.38 11.92
CA SER A 209 10.59 -3.75 12.98
C SER A 209 11.22 -2.41 13.35
N PHE A 210 10.39 -1.41 13.60
CA PHE A 210 10.83 -0.10 14.10
C PHE A 210 9.72 0.58 14.90
N GLU A 211 10.10 1.54 15.73
CA GLU A 211 9.18 2.33 16.51
C GLU A 211 9.22 3.79 16.05
N LEU A 212 8.06 4.42 15.98
CA LEU A 212 7.91 5.85 15.80
C LEU A 212 7.51 6.49 17.13
N ASP A 213 8.35 7.37 17.61
CA ASP A 213 8.04 8.29 18.71
C ASP A 213 7.51 9.60 18.12
N GLN A 214 6.22 9.86 18.32
CA GLN A 214 5.54 10.98 17.71
C GLN A 214 4.50 11.57 18.66
N PRO A 215 4.35 12.91 18.74
CA PRO A 215 3.28 13.53 19.50
C PRO A 215 1.90 13.06 19.03
N SER A 216 1.01 12.79 19.97
CA SER A 216 -0.36 12.39 19.67
C SER A 216 -1.08 13.40 18.77
N GLY A 217 -1.77 12.94 17.74
CA GLY A 217 -2.56 13.77 16.83
C GLY A 217 -1.75 14.46 15.73
N SER A 218 -0.48 14.13 15.54
CA SER A 218 0.30 14.59 14.40
C SER A 218 0.34 13.52 13.31
N ASP A 219 0.39 13.94 12.04
CA ASP A 219 0.57 13.05 10.90
C ASP A 219 2.06 12.85 10.61
N ALA A 220 2.44 11.64 10.20
CA ALA A 220 3.77 11.33 9.72
C ALA A 220 3.71 10.52 8.43
N GLU A 221 4.54 10.88 7.48
CA GLU A 221 4.83 10.05 6.32
C GLU A 221 6.05 9.20 6.65
N LEU A 222 5.90 7.88 6.51
CA LEU A 222 6.94 6.89 6.77
C LEU A 222 7.37 6.24 5.45
N ARG A 223 8.67 6.02 5.34
CA ARG A 223 9.27 5.28 4.23
C ARG A 223 10.31 4.30 4.78
N ALA A 224 10.19 3.06 4.37
CA ALA A 224 11.09 1.98 4.73
C ALA A 224 11.52 1.19 3.49
#